data_2bb3daca1c16a78490e1991b1b84e855
#
_entry.id   2bb3daca1c16a78490e1991b1b84e855
#
_cell.length_a   1.000
_cell.length_b   1.000
_cell.length_c   1.000
_cell.angle_alpha   90.00
_cell.angle_beta   90.00
_cell.angle_gamma   90.00
#
_symmetry.space_group_name_H-M   'P 1'
#
loop_
_entity.id
_entity.type
_entity.pdbx_description
1 polymer ?
#
loop_
_entity_poly.entity_id
_entity_poly.type
_entity_poly.pdbx_seq_one_letter_code
_entity_poly.pdbx_strand_id
1 'polypeptide(L)'
;MQHSYIEIMDSTLRDGEQTNGVSFLPHEKLMMARMLLRNVNADRIEVASARVSEGEREAVKMICRYARQIDRADSVEVLGFVDGGKSVDWIAECGGRVINLLCKGSLKHCTHQLHKTPEEHISDIKREIAYAQEHDIKVNIYLEDWSNGMKDSPDYVYQMMDALTATTPHTEQGRRATTIQRFMLPDTLGVMNPLQVIDAFRKMTSRYPDLHFDFHAHNDYDMAVSNSLAAVYSGAKGLHVTVNGLGERCGNAPMASVQAILKDHFHARTNIVENQLNDISRMVESFSGIAVAPNQPIVGENVFTQVAGVHADGDSKDKLYYNELIPERFGRRREYALGKNSGRANIAKNLEELGLDLTPEQTRRVTQRITELGDKKEIVTQDDLPYIVSDVLKHGETEERVKLVSYVVSTAYGLKPGANVKVEINGKQYEAGATGDGQYDALVKALRFIYRKYLGRTFPILANYQVSIPPGGRTDALVQTIITWHMGNGRLLRTRGLDADQTEAAIKATFKMLNIFENEETTKQRNNEQ
;
A
#
# COMPACT_ATOMS: atom_id res chain seq x y z
N MET A 1 -16.74 9.68 -25.28
CA MET A 1 -15.27 9.65 -25.40
C MET A 1 -14.90 8.21 -25.70
N GLN A 2 -14.16 7.94 -26.80
CA GLN A 2 -13.64 6.61 -27.06
C GLN A 2 -12.72 6.22 -25.89
N HIS A 3 -12.77 4.96 -25.46
CA HIS A 3 -11.96 4.41 -24.38
C HIS A 3 -10.46 4.61 -24.67
N SER A 4 -9.91 5.75 -24.23
CA SER A 4 -8.49 6.04 -24.39
C SER A 4 -7.68 5.12 -23.48
N TYR A 5 -6.55 4.64 -24.00
CA TYR A 5 -5.57 3.93 -23.19
C TYR A 5 -4.68 4.95 -22.47
N ILE A 6 -4.51 4.78 -21.17
CA ILE A 6 -3.63 5.61 -20.34
C ILE A 6 -2.54 4.72 -19.76
N GLU A 7 -1.29 5.05 -20.06
CA GLU A 7 -0.13 4.38 -19.49
C GLU A 7 0.05 4.75 -18.02
N ILE A 8 0.37 3.77 -17.19
CA ILE A 8 0.67 3.98 -15.78
C ILE A 8 2.15 3.68 -15.53
N MET A 9 2.90 4.69 -15.11
CA MET A 9 4.26 4.56 -14.62
C MET A 9 4.26 4.60 -13.09
N ASP A 10 4.80 3.57 -12.46
CA ASP A 10 5.00 3.57 -11.01
C ASP A 10 6.41 4.07 -10.66
N SER A 11 6.50 5.06 -9.78
CA SER A 11 7.76 5.63 -9.29
C SER A 11 8.00 5.34 -7.80
N THR A 12 7.38 4.30 -7.25
CA THR A 12 7.56 3.92 -5.83
C THR A 12 9.02 3.67 -5.48
N LEU A 13 9.76 3.02 -6.40
CA LEU A 13 11.15 2.63 -6.18
C LEU A 13 12.14 3.78 -6.34
N ARG A 14 11.72 4.92 -6.90
CA ARG A 14 12.55 6.11 -7.02
C ARG A 14 12.02 7.26 -6.15
N ASP A 15 10.87 7.84 -6.53
CA ASP A 15 10.27 8.98 -5.82
C ASP A 15 9.65 8.53 -4.48
N GLY A 16 9.03 7.36 -4.44
CA GLY A 16 8.50 6.78 -3.21
C GLY A 16 9.58 6.59 -2.15
N GLU A 17 10.80 6.23 -2.54
CA GLU A 17 11.94 6.11 -1.63
C GLU A 17 12.44 7.47 -1.12
N GLN A 18 12.07 8.59 -1.75
CA GLN A 18 12.38 9.94 -1.25
C GLN A 18 11.47 10.35 -0.08
N THR A 19 10.54 9.52 0.34
CA THR A 19 9.80 9.70 1.60
C THR A 19 10.78 9.69 2.77
N ASN A 20 10.69 10.68 3.64
CA ASN A 20 11.59 10.78 4.80
C ASN A 20 11.53 9.50 5.67
N GLY A 21 12.71 8.91 5.91
CA GLY A 21 12.85 7.67 6.69
C GLY A 21 12.64 6.38 5.91
N VAL A 22 12.37 6.44 4.61
CA VAL A 22 12.25 5.25 3.75
C VAL A 22 13.58 4.98 3.07
N SER A 23 13.99 3.72 3.07
CA SER A 23 15.12 3.21 2.30
C SER A 23 14.89 1.73 2.01
N PHE A 24 14.97 1.34 0.75
CA PHE A 24 14.75 -0.04 0.34
C PHE A 24 16.06 -0.78 0.09
N LEU A 25 16.14 -2.01 0.54
CA LEU A 25 17.25 -2.88 0.20
C LEU A 25 17.15 -3.34 -1.28
N PRO A 26 18.28 -3.67 -1.95
CA PRO A 26 18.25 -4.11 -3.35
C PRO A 26 17.29 -5.27 -3.63
N HIS A 27 17.21 -6.25 -2.73
CA HIS A 27 16.29 -7.37 -2.89
C HIS A 27 14.81 -6.99 -2.67
N GLU A 28 14.51 -6.01 -1.81
CA GLU A 28 13.15 -5.48 -1.62
C GLU A 28 12.69 -4.74 -2.87
N LYS A 29 13.56 -3.89 -3.46
CA LYS A 29 13.30 -3.24 -4.76
C LYS A 29 13.01 -4.28 -5.85
N LEU A 30 13.79 -5.37 -5.91
CA LEU A 30 13.54 -6.45 -6.86
C LEU A 30 12.18 -7.13 -6.61
N MET A 31 11.80 -7.39 -5.36
CA MET A 31 10.50 -8.00 -5.03
C MET A 31 9.34 -7.09 -5.45
N MET A 32 9.41 -5.80 -5.13
CA MET A 32 8.42 -4.81 -5.54
C MET A 32 8.37 -4.66 -7.07
N ALA A 33 9.51 -4.58 -7.76
CA ALA A 33 9.57 -4.52 -9.22
C ALA A 33 8.93 -5.75 -9.88
N ARG A 34 9.15 -6.96 -9.33
CA ARG A 34 8.48 -8.18 -9.80
C ARG A 34 6.97 -8.10 -9.65
N MET A 35 6.51 -7.65 -8.50
CA MET A 35 5.09 -7.49 -8.22
C MET A 35 4.46 -6.44 -9.15
N LEU A 36 5.11 -5.29 -9.32
CA LEU A 36 4.64 -4.20 -10.18
C LEU A 36 4.58 -4.60 -11.66
N LEU A 37 5.63 -5.26 -12.20
CA LEU A 37 5.68 -5.62 -13.62
C LEU A 37 4.82 -6.82 -13.98
N ARG A 38 4.69 -7.82 -13.08
CA ARG A 38 4.05 -9.10 -13.42
C ARG A 38 2.63 -9.23 -12.89
N ASN A 39 2.38 -8.83 -11.65
CA ASN A 39 1.11 -9.03 -10.97
C ASN A 39 0.20 -7.80 -11.12
N VAL A 40 0.68 -6.65 -10.69
CA VAL A 40 -0.01 -5.35 -10.87
C VAL A 40 -0.09 -4.96 -12.34
N ASN A 41 0.92 -5.35 -13.12
CA ASN A 41 1.05 -5.10 -14.55
C ASN A 41 1.09 -3.60 -14.89
N ALA A 42 1.86 -2.82 -14.12
CA ALA A 42 2.17 -1.44 -14.49
C ALA A 42 2.89 -1.39 -15.84
N ASP A 43 2.61 -0.39 -16.65
CA ASP A 43 3.23 -0.27 -17.98
C ASP A 43 4.73 -0.02 -17.88
N ARG A 44 5.11 0.81 -16.92
CA ARG A 44 6.50 1.21 -16.67
C ARG A 44 6.74 1.37 -15.19
N ILE A 45 7.99 1.19 -14.76
CA ILE A 45 8.44 1.45 -13.39
C ILE A 45 9.73 2.28 -13.43
N GLU A 46 9.78 3.33 -12.62
CA GLU A 46 11.00 4.10 -12.39
C GLU A 46 11.67 3.61 -11.11
N VAL A 47 12.90 3.10 -11.23
CA VAL A 47 13.46 2.23 -10.18
C VAL A 47 14.57 2.87 -9.34
N ALA A 48 15.19 3.92 -9.83
CA ALA A 48 16.28 4.58 -9.14
C ALA A 48 16.61 5.95 -9.76
N SER A 49 17.40 6.75 -9.03
CA SER A 49 18.20 7.83 -9.60
C SER A 49 19.62 7.33 -9.88
N ALA A 50 20.17 7.65 -11.05
CA ALA A 50 21.49 7.21 -11.43
C ALA A 50 22.57 7.76 -10.49
N ARG A 51 23.61 6.95 -10.18
CA ARG A 51 24.82 7.34 -9.47
C ARG A 51 24.64 7.76 -8.00
N VAL A 52 23.53 7.38 -7.36
CA VAL A 52 23.26 7.72 -5.94
C VAL A 52 24.09 6.84 -5.00
N SER A 53 24.05 5.52 -5.17
CA SER A 53 24.76 4.58 -4.29
C SER A 53 25.07 3.25 -4.98
N GLU A 54 25.94 2.44 -4.37
CA GLU A 54 26.22 1.09 -4.85
C GLU A 54 25.00 0.15 -4.66
N GLY A 55 24.21 0.35 -3.60
CA GLY A 55 22.95 -0.38 -3.40
C GLY A 55 21.94 -0.13 -4.53
N GLU A 56 21.81 1.13 -4.99
CA GLU A 56 21.00 1.47 -6.15
C GLU A 56 21.51 0.78 -7.42
N ARG A 57 22.81 0.74 -7.60
CA ARG A 57 23.43 0.07 -8.75
C ARG A 57 23.14 -1.43 -8.76
N GLU A 58 23.24 -2.09 -7.60
CA GLU A 58 22.89 -3.50 -7.45
C GLU A 58 21.40 -3.74 -7.73
N ALA A 59 20.52 -2.92 -7.15
CA ALA A 59 19.07 -3.02 -7.37
C ALA A 59 18.71 -2.91 -8.86
N VAL A 60 19.21 -1.88 -9.55
CA VAL A 60 18.96 -1.68 -10.98
C VAL A 60 19.47 -2.84 -11.82
N LYS A 61 20.68 -3.37 -11.54
CA LYS A 61 21.20 -4.57 -12.23
C LYS A 61 20.28 -5.78 -12.06
N MET A 62 19.81 -6.01 -10.83
CA MET A 62 18.91 -7.13 -10.55
C MET A 62 17.56 -6.97 -11.26
N ILE A 63 16.98 -5.78 -11.21
CA ILE A 63 15.69 -5.47 -11.84
C ILE A 63 15.79 -5.54 -13.36
N CYS A 64 16.81 -4.95 -13.98
CA CYS A 64 17.02 -5.01 -15.44
C CYS A 64 17.23 -6.45 -15.93
N ARG A 65 17.96 -7.27 -15.17
CA ARG A 65 18.11 -8.70 -15.48
C ARG A 65 16.77 -9.42 -15.45
N TYR A 66 15.96 -9.20 -14.42
CA TYR A 66 14.64 -9.79 -14.31
C TYR A 66 13.70 -9.32 -15.42
N ALA A 67 13.65 -8.01 -15.69
CA ALA A 67 12.79 -7.44 -16.72
C ALA A 67 13.10 -8.02 -18.12
N ARG A 68 14.38 -8.29 -18.43
CA ARG A 68 14.78 -8.99 -19.66
C ARG A 68 14.23 -10.42 -19.73
N GLN A 69 14.20 -11.15 -18.59
CA GLN A 69 13.67 -12.53 -18.55
C GLN A 69 12.17 -12.61 -18.86
N ILE A 70 11.43 -11.54 -18.62
CA ILE A 70 9.98 -11.45 -18.84
C ILE A 70 9.61 -10.56 -20.04
N ASP A 71 10.58 -10.21 -20.89
CA ASP A 71 10.43 -9.33 -22.06
C ASP A 71 9.83 -7.95 -21.74
N ARG A 72 10.22 -7.38 -20.60
CA ARG A 72 9.79 -6.06 -20.12
C ARG A 72 10.99 -5.11 -19.88
N ALA A 73 12.09 -5.29 -20.61
CA ALA A 73 13.29 -4.49 -20.41
C ALA A 73 13.06 -2.98 -20.63
N ASP A 74 12.22 -2.63 -21.58
CA ASP A 74 11.88 -1.24 -21.91
C ASP A 74 10.85 -0.61 -20.96
N SER A 75 10.30 -1.42 -20.04
CA SER A 75 9.40 -0.95 -18.98
C SER A 75 10.15 -0.50 -17.71
N VAL A 76 11.48 -0.68 -17.66
CA VAL A 76 12.30 -0.26 -16.51
C VAL A 76 13.03 1.02 -16.88
N GLU A 77 12.71 2.08 -16.16
CA GLU A 77 13.23 3.43 -16.37
C GLU A 77 14.12 3.85 -15.19
N VAL A 78 15.14 4.64 -15.48
CA VAL A 78 16.04 5.19 -14.46
C VAL A 78 16.13 6.70 -14.64
N LEU A 79 15.97 7.46 -13.55
CA LEU A 79 16.17 8.90 -13.56
C LEU A 79 17.67 9.19 -13.74
N GLY A 80 18.00 9.98 -14.74
CA GLY A 80 19.38 10.42 -15.02
C GLY A 80 19.47 11.92 -15.18
N PHE A 81 20.68 12.43 -15.22
CA PHE A 81 20.98 13.85 -15.19
C PHE A 81 21.69 14.28 -16.48
N VAL A 82 21.61 15.58 -16.79
CA VAL A 82 22.41 16.21 -17.84
C VAL A 82 23.83 16.44 -17.26
N ASP A 83 24.68 15.41 -17.29
CA ASP A 83 25.94 15.34 -16.55
C ASP A 83 27.15 14.90 -17.38
N GLY A 84 27.04 15.02 -18.71
CA GLY A 84 28.12 14.72 -19.67
C GLY A 84 28.29 13.21 -19.87
N GLY A 85 27.20 12.47 -19.97
CA GLY A 85 27.16 11.05 -20.28
C GLY A 85 27.29 10.11 -19.07
N LYS A 86 27.63 10.62 -17.89
CA LYS A 86 27.91 9.77 -16.72
C LYS A 86 26.70 8.99 -16.22
N SER A 87 25.49 9.58 -16.29
CA SER A 87 24.24 8.87 -15.98
C SER A 87 23.92 7.82 -17.05
N VAL A 88 24.18 8.12 -18.32
CA VAL A 88 24.00 7.19 -19.44
C VAL A 88 24.92 5.98 -19.28
N ASP A 89 26.22 6.20 -19.03
CA ASP A 89 27.20 5.13 -18.79
C ASP A 89 26.77 4.23 -17.63
N TRP A 90 26.37 4.83 -16.51
CA TRP A 90 25.93 4.10 -15.35
C TRP A 90 24.70 3.23 -15.62
N ILE A 91 23.73 3.76 -16.37
CA ILE A 91 22.51 3.03 -16.78
C ILE A 91 22.87 1.87 -17.70
N ALA A 92 23.72 2.10 -18.70
CA ALA A 92 24.20 1.08 -19.63
C ALA A 92 24.92 -0.07 -18.91
N GLU A 93 25.83 0.25 -17.97
CA GLU A 93 26.54 -0.73 -17.15
C GLU A 93 25.61 -1.54 -16.25
N CYS A 94 24.49 -0.97 -15.82
CA CYS A 94 23.45 -1.69 -15.08
C CYS A 94 22.56 -2.54 -15.99
N GLY A 95 22.67 -2.38 -17.31
CA GLY A 95 21.85 -3.04 -18.31
C GLY A 95 20.47 -2.41 -18.48
N GLY A 96 20.30 -1.16 -18.09
CA GLY A 96 19.11 -0.35 -18.37
C GLY A 96 19.02 0.01 -19.85
N ARG A 97 17.81 0.37 -20.30
CA ARG A 97 17.51 0.72 -21.68
C ARG A 97 16.78 2.04 -21.83
N VAL A 98 16.33 2.63 -20.73
CA VAL A 98 15.54 3.86 -20.75
C VAL A 98 16.03 4.80 -19.68
N ILE A 99 16.34 6.02 -20.05
CA ILE A 99 16.67 7.12 -19.17
C ILE A 99 15.51 8.12 -19.10
N ASN A 100 15.11 8.49 -17.89
CA ASN A 100 14.28 9.66 -17.63
C ASN A 100 15.22 10.83 -17.37
N LEU A 101 15.54 11.60 -18.41
CA LEU A 101 16.53 12.67 -18.35
C LEU A 101 15.93 13.90 -17.67
N LEU A 102 16.45 14.22 -16.48
CA LEU A 102 16.00 15.35 -15.69
C LEU A 102 16.53 16.67 -16.25
N CYS A 103 15.63 17.46 -16.80
CA CYS A 103 15.89 18.79 -17.33
C CYS A 103 15.12 19.84 -16.51
N LYS A 104 15.58 21.09 -16.49
CA LYS A 104 14.88 22.15 -15.77
C LYS A 104 13.75 22.75 -16.62
N GLY A 105 12.52 22.59 -16.18
CA GLY A 105 11.30 23.04 -16.86
C GLY A 105 10.90 24.48 -16.56
N SER A 106 11.63 25.20 -15.66
CA SER A 106 11.41 26.63 -15.39
C SER A 106 12.68 27.44 -15.60
N LEU A 107 12.54 28.68 -16.08
CA LEU A 107 13.67 29.59 -16.26
C LEU A 107 14.40 29.86 -14.95
N LYS A 108 13.66 29.96 -13.85
CA LYS A 108 14.23 30.17 -12.51
C LYS A 108 15.21 29.05 -12.13
N HIS A 109 14.86 27.79 -12.34
CA HIS A 109 15.75 26.67 -12.06
C HIS A 109 16.95 26.63 -13.02
N CYS A 110 16.74 26.95 -14.31
CA CYS A 110 17.83 27.04 -15.28
C CYS A 110 18.87 28.08 -14.87
N THR A 111 18.43 29.30 -14.54
CA THR A 111 19.34 30.42 -14.25
C THR A 111 19.91 30.42 -12.84
N HIS A 112 19.12 30.10 -11.81
CA HIS A 112 19.56 30.20 -10.41
C HIS A 112 20.14 28.92 -9.85
N GLN A 113 19.70 27.73 -10.33
CA GLN A 113 20.21 26.45 -9.84
C GLN A 113 21.35 25.94 -10.72
N LEU A 114 21.18 25.98 -12.06
CA LEU A 114 22.23 25.52 -12.97
C LEU A 114 23.24 26.62 -13.33
N HIS A 115 22.91 27.88 -13.10
CA HIS A 115 23.71 29.04 -13.52
C HIS A 115 24.00 29.06 -15.03
N LYS A 116 22.96 28.67 -15.85
CA LYS A 116 23.05 28.57 -17.31
C LYS A 116 22.04 29.48 -18.00
N THR A 117 22.37 29.87 -19.23
CA THR A 117 21.38 30.44 -20.14
C THR A 117 20.47 29.34 -20.69
N PRO A 118 19.29 29.68 -21.20
CA PRO A 118 18.41 28.72 -21.90
C PRO A 118 19.13 27.98 -23.04
N GLU A 119 19.92 28.66 -23.83
CA GLU A 119 20.66 28.11 -24.98
C GLU A 119 21.71 27.09 -24.53
N GLU A 120 22.46 27.41 -23.48
CA GLU A 120 23.46 26.50 -22.90
C GLU A 120 22.79 25.24 -22.37
N HIS A 121 21.69 25.39 -21.61
CA HIS A 121 20.98 24.24 -21.05
C HIS A 121 20.39 23.36 -22.14
N ILE A 122 19.73 23.94 -23.15
CA ILE A 122 19.19 23.20 -24.32
C ILE A 122 20.30 22.49 -25.08
N SER A 123 21.47 23.14 -25.27
CA SER A 123 22.62 22.52 -25.94
C SER A 123 23.12 21.31 -25.18
N ASP A 124 23.21 21.41 -23.84
CA ASP A 124 23.63 20.29 -22.99
C ASP A 124 22.66 19.12 -23.06
N ILE A 125 21.35 19.39 -23.00
CA ILE A 125 20.30 18.36 -23.15
C ILE A 125 20.45 17.63 -24.49
N LYS A 126 20.63 18.36 -25.59
CA LYS A 126 20.80 17.76 -26.94
C LYS A 126 22.05 16.85 -27.00
N ARG A 127 23.16 17.25 -26.39
CA ARG A 127 24.37 16.41 -26.31
C ARG A 127 24.11 15.13 -25.53
N GLU A 128 23.39 15.23 -24.40
CA GLU A 128 23.06 14.07 -23.58
C GLU A 128 22.13 13.10 -24.33
N ILE A 129 21.14 13.62 -25.05
CA ILE A 129 20.26 12.82 -25.90
C ILE A 129 21.06 12.07 -26.98
N ALA A 130 21.96 12.77 -27.68
CA ALA A 130 22.79 12.15 -28.71
C ALA A 130 23.68 11.05 -28.12
N TYR A 131 24.29 11.31 -26.96
CA TYR A 131 25.13 10.34 -26.26
C TYR A 131 24.33 9.10 -25.82
N ALA A 132 23.12 9.29 -25.29
CA ALA A 132 22.24 8.17 -24.92
C ALA A 132 21.88 7.30 -26.14
N GLN A 133 21.65 7.92 -27.30
CA GLN A 133 21.35 7.20 -28.54
C GLN A 133 22.54 6.38 -29.06
N GLU A 134 23.77 6.88 -28.94
CA GLU A 134 24.99 6.14 -29.27
C GLU A 134 25.16 4.88 -28.39
N HIS A 135 24.51 4.84 -27.22
CA HIS A 135 24.51 3.72 -26.28
C HIS A 135 23.24 2.87 -26.31
N ASP A 136 22.40 3.01 -27.37
CA ASP A 136 21.10 2.31 -27.50
C ASP A 136 20.15 2.53 -26.30
N ILE A 137 20.24 3.69 -25.65
CA ILE A 137 19.37 4.08 -24.53
C ILE A 137 18.27 5.00 -25.05
N LYS A 138 17.03 4.62 -24.81
CA LYS A 138 15.83 5.43 -25.10
C LYS A 138 15.73 6.58 -24.10
N VAL A 139 15.28 7.74 -24.58
CA VAL A 139 15.24 8.96 -23.78
C VAL A 139 13.79 9.42 -23.58
N ASN A 140 13.42 9.60 -22.32
CA ASN A 140 12.28 10.40 -21.89
C ASN A 140 12.82 11.73 -21.34
N ILE A 141 12.09 12.82 -21.50
CA ILE A 141 12.49 14.14 -20.96
C ILE A 141 11.59 14.50 -19.78
N TYR A 142 12.21 14.70 -18.63
CA TYR A 142 11.56 15.17 -17.41
C TYR A 142 11.75 16.69 -17.28
N LEU A 143 10.68 17.48 -17.34
CA LEU A 143 10.76 18.95 -17.22
C LEU A 143 10.52 19.37 -15.75
N GLU A 144 11.50 19.14 -14.89
CA GLU A 144 11.40 19.49 -13.46
C GLU A 144 10.95 20.95 -13.27
N ASP A 145 10.00 21.17 -12.37
CA ASP A 145 9.35 22.46 -12.09
C ASP A 145 8.55 23.04 -13.29
N TRP A 146 8.03 22.16 -14.16
CA TRP A 146 7.23 22.56 -15.32
C TRP A 146 6.01 23.41 -14.94
N SER A 147 5.34 23.10 -13.82
CA SER A 147 4.18 23.86 -13.35
C SER A 147 4.49 25.34 -13.12
N ASN A 148 5.58 25.66 -12.43
CA ASN A 148 6.06 27.03 -12.28
C ASN A 148 6.60 27.60 -13.61
N GLY A 149 7.23 26.75 -14.44
CA GLY A 149 7.65 27.12 -15.77
C GLY A 149 6.49 27.66 -16.62
N MET A 150 5.38 26.93 -16.69
CA MET A 150 4.18 27.34 -17.41
C MET A 150 3.50 28.57 -16.83
N LYS A 151 3.62 28.78 -15.52
CA LYS A 151 3.05 29.93 -14.82
C LYS A 151 3.88 31.20 -15.01
N ASP A 152 5.19 31.11 -14.81
CA ASP A 152 6.07 32.27 -14.63
C ASP A 152 7.01 32.48 -15.83
N SER A 153 7.26 31.47 -16.66
CA SER A 153 8.20 31.52 -17.79
C SER A 153 7.78 30.60 -18.94
N PRO A 154 6.56 30.70 -19.47
CA PRO A 154 6.07 29.81 -20.52
C PRO A 154 6.89 29.89 -21.81
N ASP A 155 7.45 31.05 -22.13
CA ASP A 155 8.29 31.22 -23.33
C ASP A 155 9.56 30.35 -23.27
N TYR A 156 10.15 30.21 -22.07
CA TYR A 156 11.27 29.29 -21.86
C TYR A 156 10.87 27.83 -22.07
N VAL A 157 9.71 27.42 -21.55
CA VAL A 157 9.19 26.05 -21.76
C VAL A 157 9.01 25.79 -23.25
N TYR A 158 8.41 26.73 -23.99
CA TYR A 158 8.20 26.58 -25.43
C TYR A 158 9.51 26.62 -26.21
N GLN A 159 10.45 27.50 -25.86
CA GLN A 159 11.79 27.54 -26.46
C GLN A 159 12.49 26.18 -26.35
N MET A 160 12.44 25.58 -25.19
CA MET A 160 13.05 24.27 -24.95
C MET A 160 12.31 23.16 -25.76
N MET A 161 10.98 23.14 -25.69
CA MET A 161 10.19 22.15 -26.43
C MET A 161 10.40 22.27 -27.95
N ASP A 162 10.34 23.49 -28.50
CA ASP A 162 10.59 23.73 -29.93
C ASP A 162 11.99 23.28 -30.33
N ALA A 163 13.01 23.57 -29.51
CA ALA A 163 14.39 23.20 -29.77
C ALA A 163 14.62 21.67 -29.73
N LEU A 164 13.97 20.96 -28.77
CA LEU A 164 14.11 19.51 -28.63
C LEU A 164 13.32 18.73 -29.67
N THR A 165 12.27 19.31 -30.22
CA THR A 165 11.41 18.68 -31.24
C THR A 165 11.79 19.05 -32.70
N ALA A 166 12.57 20.14 -32.90
CA ALA A 166 12.99 20.62 -34.19
C ALA A 166 14.02 19.72 -34.92
N THR A 167 14.73 18.87 -34.18
CA THR A 167 15.81 18.01 -34.71
C THR A 167 15.31 16.69 -35.31
N THR A 168 14.01 16.48 -35.37
CA THR A 168 13.42 15.22 -35.83
C THR A 168 13.12 15.27 -37.31
N PRO A 169 13.62 14.30 -38.12
CA PRO A 169 13.22 14.17 -39.53
C PRO A 169 11.70 13.97 -39.63
N HIS A 170 11.06 14.63 -40.58
CA HIS A 170 9.67 14.30 -40.90
C HIS A 170 9.62 12.87 -41.42
N THR A 171 8.72 12.03 -40.89
CA THR A 171 8.42 10.74 -41.54
C THR A 171 7.76 11.00 -42.89
N GLU A 172 7.86 10.03 -43.84
CA GLU A 172 7.21 10.10 -45.14
C GLU A 172 5.70 10.40 -45.08
N GLN A 173 5.08 10.25 -43.89
CA GLN A 173 3.67 10.54 -43.64
C GLN A 173 3.42 11.94 -43.04
N GLY A 174 4.44 12.83 -42.99
CA GLY A 174 4.31 14.19 -42.48
C GLY A 174 4.22 14.32 -40.93
N ARG A 175 4.40 13.22 -40.20
CA ARG A 175 4.43 13.25 -38.72
C ARG A 175 5.86 13.52 -38.24
N ARG A 176 6.01 14.33 -37.21
CA ARG A 176 7.28 14.52 -36.51
C ARG A 176 7.69 13.20 -35.82
N ALA A 177 8.76 12.57 -36.30
CA ALA A 177 9.38 11.45 -35.59
C ALA A 177 10.41 12.01 -34.59
N THR A 178 10.16 11.95 -33.32
CA THR A 178 11.16 12.32 -32.28
C THR A 178 11.83 11.08 -31.77
N THR A 179 13.12 11.16 -31.49
CA THR A 179 13.87 10.13 -30.76
C THR A 179 13.53 10.12 -29.28
N ILE A 180 12.90 11.19 -28.80
CA ILE A 180 12.37 11.30 -27.44
C ILE A 180 11.03 10.54 -27.39
N GLN A 181 10.94 9.58 -26.49
CA GLN A 181 9.75 8.72 -26.37
C GLN A 181 8.55 9.48 -25.79
N ARG A 182 8.82 10.33 -24.79
CA ARG A 182 7.80 11.12 -24.11
C ARG A 182 8.38 12.33 -23.38
N PHE A 183 7.49 13.28 -23.08
CA PHE A 183 7.78 14.42 -22.23
C PHE A 183 6.97 14.30 -20.95
N MET A 184 7.65 14.32 -19.81
CA MET A 184 7.07 14.19 -18.50
C MET A 184 6.94 15.58 -17.87
N LEU A 185 5.70 15.98 -17.55
CA LEU A 185 5.34 17.30 -17.10
C LEU A 185 4.98 17.27 -15.61
N PRO A 186 5.93 17.57 -14.69
CA PRO A 186 5.66 17.46 -13.27
C PRO A 186 5.09 18.75 -12.68
N ASP A 187 4.13 18.59 -11.80
CA ASP A 187 3.80 19.55 -10.76
C ASP A 187 4.66 19.26 -9.52
N THR A 188 5.94 19.64 -9.63
CA THR A 188 7.02 19.26 -8.70
C THR A 188 6.74 19.68 -7.25
N LEU A 189 6.05 20.79 -7.04
CA LEU A 189 5.72 21.33 -5.72
C LEU A 189 4.21 21.24 -5.40
N GLY A 190 3.43 20.54 -6.22
CA GLY A 190 2.00 20.39 -6.03
C GLY A 190 1.24 21.71 -6.03
N VAL A 191 1.67 22.71 -6.80
CA VAL A 191 1.16 24.10 -6.71
C VAL A 191 -0.05 24.37 -7.60
N MET A 192 -0.36 23.48 -8.51
CA MET A 192 -1.50 23.64 -9.42
C MET A 192 -2.80 23.10 -8.84
N ASN A 193 -3.90 23.77 -9.16
CA ASN A 193 -5.24 23.21 -9.03
C ASN A 193 -5.69 22.58 -10.37
N PRO A 194 -6.79 21.79 -10.39
CA PRO A 194 -7.23 21.11 -11.60
C PRO A 194 -7.50 22.03 -12.80
N LEU A 195 -8.01 23.25 -12.58
CA LEU A 195 -8.28 24.21 -13.66
C LEU A 195 -6.99 24.73 -14.29
N GLN A 196 -5.97 24.97 -13.45
CA GLN A 196 -4.65 25.38 -13.91
C GLN A 196 -3.95 24.26 -14.70
N VAL A 197 -4.10 23.01 -14.25
CA VAL A 197 -3.60 21.84 -15.01
C VAL A 197 -4.29 21.73 -16.37
N ILE A 198 -5.62 21.89 -16.44
CA ILE A 198 -6.37 21.87 -17.69
C ILE A 198 -5.84 22.95 -18.66
N ASP A 199 -5.67 24.17 -18.19
CA ASP A 199 -5.18 25.28 -19.02
C ASP A 199 -3.76 25.03 -19.53
N ALA A 200 -2.83 24.70 -18.63
CA ALA A 200 -1.42 24.46 -18.97
C ALA A 200 -1.26 23.25 -19.90
N PHE A 201 -1.94 22.14 -19.59
CA PHE A 201 -1.86 20.93 -20.40
C PHE A 201 -2.45 21.11 -21.80
N ARG A 202 -3.58 21.79 -21.93
CA ARG A 202 -4.17 22.12 -23.24
C ARG A 202 -3.26 22.98 -24.09
N LYS A 203 -2.54 23.93 -23.51
CA LYS A 203 -1.52 24.71 -24.23
C LYS A 203 -0.42 23.80 -24.79
N MET A 204 0.04 22.82 -24.01
CA MET A 204 1.05 21.85 -24.47
C MET A 204 0.50 20.93 -25.55
N THR A 205 -0.63 20.29 -25.33
CA THR A 205 -1.20 19.31 -26.27
C THR A 205 -1.70 19.95 -27.56
N SER A 206 -2.17 21.21 -27.52
CA SER A 206 -2.57 21.97 -28.71
C SER A 206 -1.37 22.40 -29.54
N ARG A 207 -0.25 22.81 -28.90
CA ARG A 207 0.97 23.21 -29.61
C ARG A 207 1.76 22.03 -30.15
N TYR A 208 1.71 20.88 -29.45
CA TYR A 208 2.47 19.67 -29.78
C TYR A 208 1.55 18.43 -29.83
N PRO A 209 0.59 18.35 -30.77
CA PRO A 209 -0.47 17.32 -30.76
C PRO A 209 0.05 15.90 -31.01
N ASP A 210 1.20 15.74 -31.64
CA ASP A 210 1.80 14.46 -31.97
C ASP A 210 2.66 13.89 -30.86
N LEU A 211 2.99 14.69 -29.85
CA LEU A 211 3.87 14.25 -28.76
C LEU A 211 3.12 13.43 -27.69
N HIS A 212 3.87 12.61 -27.02
CA HIS A 212 3.39 11.88 -25.85
C HIS A 212 3.74 12.66 -24.58
N PHE A 213 2.71 13.06 -23.83
CA PHE A 213 2.85 13.75 -22.57
C PHE A 213 2.39 12.87 -21.42
N ASP A 214 3.26 12.74 -20.40
CA ASP A 214 2.92 12.18 -19.09
C ASP A 214 2.75 13.31 -18.09
N PHE A 215 1.95 13.07 -17.07
CA PHE A 215 1.82 13.99 -15.94
C PHE A 215 2.27 13.32 -14.64
N HIS A 216 3.04 14.07 -13.84
CA HIS A 216 3.50 13.67 -12.52
C HIS A 216 3.03 14.70 -11.50
N ALA A 217 2.31 14.28 -10.47
CA ALA A 217 1.70 15.18 -9.51
C ALA A 217 2.13 14.88 -8.08
N HIS A 218 2.78 15.86 -7.43
CA HIS A 218 2.93 15.85 -5.97
C HIS A 218 1.64 16.27 -5.26
N ASN A 219 1.50 15.85 -3.99
CA ASN A 219 0.24 15.89 -3.24
C ASN A 219 0.20 16.95 -2.13
N ASP A 220 0.98 18.03 -2.25
CA ASP A 220 1.19 19.02 -1.19
C ASP A 220 -0.13 19.71 -0.74
N TYR A 221 -1.10 19.88 -1.63
CA TYR A 221 -2.44 20.39 -1.32
C TYR A 221 -3.54 19.32 -1.41
N ASP A 222 -3.18 18.04 -1.34
CA ASP A 222 -4.11 16.90 -1.48
C ASP A 222 -4.89 16.88 -2.81
N MET A 223 -4.27 17.42 -3.87
CA MET A 223 -4.88 17.52 -5.21
C MET A 223 -4.23 16.61 -6.26
N ALA A 224 -3.24 15.79 -5.91
CA ALA A 224 -2.50 15.01 -6.89
C ALA A 224 -3.41 14.12 -7.75
N VAL A 225 -4.40 13.46 -7.16
CA VAL A 225 -5.36 12.62 -7.88
C VAL A 225 -6.22 13.47 -8.83
N SER A 226 -6.82 14.55 -8.35
CA SER A 226 -7.67 15.43 -9.17
C SER A 226 -6.88 16.11 -10.31
N ASN A 227 -5.62 16.49 -10.04
CA ASN A 227 -4.72 17.05 -11.04
C ASN A 227 -4.33 16.02 -12.11
N SER A 228 -4.08 14.76 -11.73
CA SER A 228 -3.84 13.68 -12.68
C SER A 228 -5.02 13.46 -13.64
N LEU A 229 -6.25 13.53 -13.11
CA LEU A 229 -7.45 13.44 -13.94
C LEU A 229 -7.63 14.65 -14.86
N ALA A 230 -7.32 15.84 -14.36
CA ALA A 230 -7.35 17.08 -15.16
C ALA A 230 -6.36 17.02 -16.33
N ALA A 231 -5.18 16.41 -16.12
CA ALA A 231 -4.20 16.17 -17.16
C ALA A 231 -4.72 15.18 -18.23
N VAL A 232 -5.32 14.05 -17.81
CA VAL A 232 -5.95 13.09 -18.74
C VAL A 232 -7.08 13.74 -19.54
N TYR A 233 -7.94 14.51 -18.87
CA TYR A 233 -9.00 15.28 -19.54
C TYR A 233 -8.46 16.23 -20.60
N SER A 234 -7.22 16.67 -20.45
CA SER A 234 -6.53 17.62 -21.33
C SER A 234 -5.55 16.98 -22.30
N GLY A 235 -5.55 15.63 -22.38
CA GLY A 235 -4.81 14.87 -23.39
C GLY A 235 -3.49 14.26 -22.92
N ALA A 236 -3.26 14.14 -21.61
CA ALA A 236 -2.17 13.31 -21.10
C ALA A 236 -2.39 11.84 -21.53
N LYS A 237 -1.32 11.18 -21.94
CA LYS A 237 -1.32 9.79 -22.38
C LYS A 237 -0.73 8.85 -21.34
N GLY A 238 -0.01 9.38 -20.34
CA GLY A 238 0.55 8.64 -19.23
C GLY A 238 0.42 9.41 -17.92
N LEU A 239 0.36 8.66 -16.81
CA LEU A 239 0.35 9.19 -15.46
C LEU A 239 1.43 8.52 -14.62
N HIS A 240 2.09 9.33 -13.79
CA HIS A 240 3.01 8.84 -12.79
C HIS A 240 2.29 8.71 -11.45
N VAL A 241 2.49 7.57 -10.82
CA VAL A 241 1.86 7.22 -9.55
C VAL A 241 2.88 6.57 -8.61
N THR A 242 2.54 6.48 -7.34
CA THR A 242 3.26 5.63 -6.39
C THR A 242 2.29 4.76 -5.61
N VAL A 243 2.74 3.59 -5.20
CA VAL A 243 1.97 2.75 -4.28
C VAL A 243 1.82 3.49 -2.95
N ASN A 244 0.62 3.50 -2.41
CA ASN A 244 0.23 4.20 -1.17
C ASN A 244 0.42 5.73 -1.19
N GLY A 245 0.80 6.31 -2.33
CA GLY A 245 1.07 7.73 -2.45
C GLY A 245 2.42 8.16 -1.85
N LEU A 246 3.37 7.23 -1.67
CA LEU A 246 4.70 7.56 -1.17
C LEU A 246 5.40 8.60 -2.05
N GLY A 247 6.28 9.39 -1.46
CA GLY A 247 7.08 10.41 -2.15
C GLY A 247 7.53 11.51 -1.21
N GLU A 248 8.30 12.42 -1.76
CA GLU A 248 8.81 13.56 -1.00
C GLU A 248 7.67 14.42 -0.42
N ARG A 249 7.87 14.98 0.77
CA ARG A 249 6.91 15.84 1.50
C ARG A 249 5.56 15.16 1.76
N CYS A 250 4.51 15.50 0.99
CA CYS A 250 3.15 14.93 1.10
C CYS A 250 2.91 13.77 0.13
N GLY A 251 3.95 13.34 -0.60
CA GLY A 251 3.89 12.21 -1.52
C GLY A 251 3.36 12.57 -2.91
N ASN A 252 2.93 11.54 -3.62
CA ASN A 252 2.48 11.56 -5.01
C ASN A 252 1.03 11.10 -5.16
N ALA A 253 0.52 11.09 -6.37
CA ALA A 253 -0.78 10.50 -6.69
C ALA A 253 -0.79 8.99 -6.38
N PRO A 254 -1.68 8.50 -5.47
CA PRO A 254 -1.74 7.08 -5.13
C PRO A 254 -2.26 6.24 -6.30
N MET A 255 -1.53 5.18 -6.67
CA MET A 255 -1.87 4.27 -7.77
C MET A 255 -3.31 3.75 -7.68
N ALA A 256 -3.73 3.29 -6.51
CA ALA A 256 -5.05 2.68 -6.34
C ALA A 256 -6.20 3.67 -6.61
N SER A 257 -6.08 4.91 -6.11
CA SER A 257 -7.07 5.96 -6.32
C SER A 257 -7.13 6.39 -7.78
N VAL A 258 -5.96 6.62 -8.41
CA VAL A 258 -5.88 7.00 -9.82
C VAL A 258 -6.49 5.93 -10.71
N GLN A 259 -6.13 4.65 -10.49
CA GLN A 259 -6.65 3.53 -11.25
C GLN A 259 -8.18 3.41 -11.17
N ALA A 260 -8.73 3.46 -9.96
CA ALA A 260 -10.17 3.33 -9.78
C ALA A 260 -10.94 4.45 -10.49
N ILE A 261 -10.48 5.70 -10.34
CA ILE A 261 -11.16 6.84 -10.96
C ILE A 261 -11.02 6.82 -12.49
N LEU A 262 -9.86 6.46 -13.03
CA LEU A 262 -9.66 6.32 -14.48
C LEU A 262 -10.69 5.36 -15.09
N LYS A 263 -10.92 4.23 -14.42
CA LYS A 263 -11.89 3.24 -14.86
C LYS A 263 -13.33 3.69 -14.70
N ASP A 264 -13.69 4.19 -13.51
CA ASP A 264 -15.09 4.44 -13.14
C ASP A 264 -15.63 5.74 -13.72
N HIS A 265 -14.81 6.80 -13.79
CA HIS A 265 -15.26 8.12 -14.25
C HIS A 265 -14.79 8.50 -15.64
N PHE A 266 -13.66 7.97 -16.10
CA PHE A 266 -13.14 8.27 -17.43
C PHE A 266 -13.36 7.12 -18.42
N HIS A 267 -13.76 5.95 -17.94
CA HIS A 267 -13.86 4.72 -18.74
C HIS A 267 -12.59 4.45 -19.55
N ALA A 268 -11.45 4.90 -19.02
CA ALA A 268 -10.15 4.69 -19.62
C ALA A 268 -9.69 3.25 -19.43
N ARG A 269 -8.91 2.76 -20.40
CA ARG A 269 -8.25 1.45 -20.30
C ARG A 269 -6.86 1.64 -19.73
N THR A 270 -6.48 0.81 -18.81
CA THR A 270 -5.11 0.64 -18.28
C THR A 270 -4.78 -0.84 -18.25
N ASN A 271 -3.53 -1.19 -18.01
CA ASN A 271 -3.11 -2.58 -17.81
C ASN A 271 -3.15 -3.01 -16.34
N ILE A 272 -3.47 -2.11 -15.42
CA ILE A 272 -3.43 -2.39 -13.98
C ILE A 272 -4.44 -3.46 -13.58
N VAL A 273 -3.96 -4.48 -12.87
CA VAL A 273 -4.75 -5.58 -12.33
C VAL A 273 -5.21 -5.20 -10.92
N GLU A 274 -6.46 -4.73 -10.78
CA GLU A 274 -7.01 -4.09 -9.58
C GLU A 274 -6.97 -4.98 -8.33
N ASN A 275 -7.18 -6.30 -8.47
CA ASN A 275 -7.16 -7.23 -7.34
C ASN A 275 -5.75 -7.45 -6.75
N GLN A 276 -4.71 -6.93 -7.38
CA GLN A 276 -3.32 -6.98 -6.89
C GLN A 276 -2.93 -5.71 -6.11
N LEU A 277 -3.79 -4.68 -6.12
CA LEU A 277 -3.46 -3.38 -5.50
C LEU A 277 -3.32 -3.46 -3.98
N ASN A 278 -4.09 -4.30 -3.31
CA ASN A 278 -3.93 -4.50 -1.86
C ASN A 278 -2.65 -5.25 -1.52
N ASP A 279 -2.26 -6.23 -2.32
CA ASP A 279 -1.06 -7.03 -2.05
C ASP A 279 0.21 -6.20 -2.22
N ILE A 280 0.30 -5.38 -3.30
CA ILE A 280 1.44 -4.46 -3.46
C ILE A 280 1.42 -3.36 -2.40
N SER A 281 0.25 -2.85 -2.00
CA SER A 281 0.11 -1.87 -0.93
C SER A 281 0.70 -2.37 0.39
N ARG A 282 0.35 -3.60 0.81
CA ARG A 282 0.87 -4.24 2.02
C ARG A 282 2.37 -4.52 1.94
N MET A 283 2.86 -4.94 0.77
CA MET A 283 4.29 -5.17 0.55
C MET A 283 5.08 -3.87 0.75
N VAL A 284 4.62 -2.77 0.14
CA VAL A 284 5.25 -1.45 0.27
C VAL A 284 5.12 -0.91 1.69
N GLU A 285 3.97 -1.06 2.35
CA GLU A 285 3.80 -0.73 3.78
C GLU A 285 4.83 -1.44 4.66
N SER A 286 5.02 -2.75 4.42
CA SER A 286 5.96 -3.58 5.19
C SER A 286 7.42 -3.17 4.98
N PHE A 287 7.81 -2.86 3.74
CA PHE A 287 9.21 -2.53 3.41
C PHE A 287 9.55 -1.07 3.72
N SER A 288 8.60 -0.15 3.52
CA SER A 288 8.81 1.27 3.82
C SER A 288 8.70 1.59 5.32
N GLY A 289 7.99 0.76 6.09
CA GLY A 289 7.62 1.07 7.48
C GLY A 289 6.59 2.19 7.62
N ILE A 290 6.05 2.73 6.51
CA ILE A 290 5.02 3.76 6.49
C ILE A 290 3.64 3.09 6.49
N ALA A 291 2.94 3.20 7.62
CA ALA A 291 1.62 2.60 7.78
C ALA A 291 0.57 3.25 6.87
N VAL A 292 -0.25 2.43 6.24
CA VAL A 292 -1.40 2.87 5.45
C VAL A 292 -2.51 3.31 6.40
N ALA A 293 -3.04 4.52 6.20
CA ALA A 293 -4.15 4.99 7.01
C ALA A 293 -5.38 4.08 6.83
N PRO A 294 -6.07 3.67 7.92
CA PRO A 294 -7.20 2.74 7.82
C PRO A 294 -8.34 3.22 6.90
N ASN A 295 -8.46 4.53 6.69
CA ASN A 295 -9.43 5.16 5.80
C ASN A 295 -8.83 5.61 4.45
N GLN A 296 -7.61 5.20 4.12
CA GLN A 296 -7.02 5.53 2.81
C GLN A 296 -7.84 4.86 1.70
N PRO A 297 -8.26 5.61 0.67
CA PRO A 297 -9.10 5.05 -0.39
C PRO A 297 -8.55 3.75 -0.96
N ILE A 298 -9.42 2.76 -1.12
CA ILE A 298 -9.21 1.44 -1.73
C ILE A 298 -8.33 0.48 -0.91
N VAL A 299 -7.17 0.91 -0.43
CA VAL A 299 -6.19 0.05 0.25
C VAL A 299 -6.29 0.07 1.77
N GLY A 300 -6.93 1.09 2.36
CA GLY A 300 -7.11 1.20 3.79
C GLY A 300 -7.97 0.06 4.38
N GLU A 301 -7.71 -0.30 5.61
CA GLU A 301 -8.36 -1.44 6.27
C GLU A 301 -9.89 -1.29 6.34
N ASN A 302 -10.38 -0.06 6.61
CA ASN A 302 -11.80 0.20 6.89
C ASN A 302 -12.64 0.65 5.67
N VAL A 303 -12.04 0.77 4.49
CA VAL A 303 -12.71 1.40 3.33
C VAL A 303 -13.91 0.63 2.80
N PHE A 304 -13.99 -0.66 3.08
CA PHE A 304 -15.11 -1.53 2.71
C PHE A 304 -15.94 -1.99 3.92
N THR A 305 -15.78 -1.31 5.07
CA THR A 305 -16.47 -1.63 6.31
C THR A 305 -17.64 -0.69 6.53
N GLN A 306 -18.85 -1.23 6.62
CA GLN A 306 -20.06 -0.50 6.97
C GLN A 306 -20.23 -0.47 8.49
N VAL A 307 -20.39 0.71 9.05
CA VAL A 307 -20.53 0.91 10.50
C VAL A 307 -21.99 1.15 10.89
N ALA A 308 -22.69 2.02 10.16
CA ALA A 308 -24.06 2.39 10.49
C ALA A 308 -25.07 1.29 10.14
N GLY A 309 -25.91 0.91 11.11
CA GLY A 309 -26.91 -0.12 10.91
C GLY A 309 -27.91 0.17 9.77
N VAL A 310 -28.21 1.46 9.51
CA VAL A 310 -29.06 1.88 8.40
C VAL A 310 -28.42 1.57 7.03
N HIS A 311 -27.11 1.64 6.93
CA HIS A 311 -26.39 1.28 5.71
C HIS A 311 -26.42 -0.22 5.46
N ALA A 312 -26.18 -1.04 6.51
CA ALA A 312 -26.27 -2.49 6.41
C ALA A 312 -27.69 -2.97 6.05
N ASP A 313 -28.73 -2.32 6.60
CA ASP A 313 -30.12 -2.58 6.23
C ASP A 313 -30.40 -2.21 4.77
N GLY A 314 -29.92 -1.05 4.32
CA GLY A 314 -30.06 -0.62 2.92
C GLY A 314 -29.31 -1.51 1.93
N ASP A 315 -28.14 -2.00 2.30
CA ASP A 315 -27.38 -2.97 1.48
C ASP A 315 -28.16 -4.26 1.25
N SER A 316 -28.95 -4.71 2.24
CA SER A 316 -29.82 -5.88 2.12
C SER A 316 -31.08 -5.60 1.29
N LYS A 317 -31.44 -4.32 1.06
CA LYS A 317 -32.62 -3.85 0.35
C LYS A 317 -32.20 -3.20 -0.97
N ASP A 318 -31.82 -4.00 -1.97
CA ASP A 318 -31.47 -3.54 -3.31
C ASP A 318 -30.12 -2.75 -3.40
N LYS A 319 -29.17 -3.05 -2.50
CA LYS A 319 -27.81 -2.47 -2.54
C LYS A 319 -27.79 -0.94 -2.54
N LEU A 320 -28.67 -0.31 -1.74
CA LEU A 320 -28.85 1.16 -1.74
C LEU A 320 -27.59 1.97 -1.39
N TYR A 321 -26.61 1.37 -0.71
CA TYR A 321 -25.34 2.00 -0.33
C TYR A 321 -24.15 1.42 -1.08
N TYR A 322 -24.39 0.87 -2.27
CA TYR A 322 -23.31 0.43 -3.17
C TYR A 322 -22.92 1.55 -4.13
N ASN A 323 -21.65 1.58 -4.49
CA ASN A 323 -21.09 2.39 -5.56
C ASN A 323 -20.21 1.50 -6.45
N GLU A 324 -19.53 2.08 -7.43
CA GLU A 324 -18.64 1.33 -8.35
C GLU A 324 -17.42 0.70 -7.66
N LEU A 325 -17.05 1.19 -6.47
CA LEU A 325 -15.95 0.65 -5.67
C LEU A 325 -16.40 -0.58 -4.90
N ILE A 326 -16.72 -1.66 -5.61
CA ILE A 326 -17.06 -2.94 -4.99
C ILE A 326 -15.79 -3.65 -4.47
N PRO A 327 -15.81 -4.20 -3.24
CA PRO A 327 -14.62 -4.80 -2.62
C PRO A 327 -13.97 -5.90 -3.44
N GLU A 328 -14.77 -6.72 -4.11
CA GLU A 328 -14.34 -7.88 -4.90
C GLU A 328 -13.40 -7.50 -6.06
N ARG A 329 -13.54 -6.29 -6.63
CA ARG A 329 -12.62 -5.75 -7.64
C ARG A 329 -11.18 -5.71 -7.13
N PHE A 330 -11.02 -5.45 -5.83
CA PHE A 330 -9.74 -5.24 -5.17
C PHE A 330 -9.29 -6.47 -4.35
N GLY A 331 -9.91 -7.64 -4.58
CA GLY A 331 -9.60 -8.87 -3.84
C GLY A 331 -10.01 -8.82 -2.37
N ARG A 332 -11.00 -7.98 -2.03
CA ARG A 332 -11.49 -7.78 -0.66
C ARG A 332 -12.95 -8.21 -0.53
N ARG A 333 -13.46 -8.14 0.69
CA ARG A 333 -14.87 -8.39 1.03
C ARG A 333 -15.47 -7.19 1.74
N ARG A 334 -16.78 -7.06 1.67
CA ARG A 334 -17.53 -6.10 2.48
C ARG A 334 -17.61 -6.61 3.90
N GLU A 335 -17.38 -5.72 4.84
CA GLU A 335 -17.42 -6.03 6.26
C GLU A 335 -18.45 -5.15 6.97
N TYR A 336 -19.02 -5.65 8.05
CA TYR A 336 -19.98 -4.93 8.87
C TYR A 336 -19.42 -4.80 10.29
N ALA A 337 -19.04 -3.58 10.66
CA ALA A 337 -18.43 -3.32 11.96
C ALA A 337 -19.37 -3.67 13.12
N LEU A 338 -18.77 -4.11 14.20
CA LEU A 338 -19.42 -4.37 15.48
C LEU A 338 -18.99 -3.33 16.52
N GLY A 339 -19.95 -2.61 17.11
CA GLY A 339 -19.64 -1.57 18.09
C GLY A 339 -20.84 -0.69 18.43
N LYS A 340 -20.58 0.47 19.00
CA LYS A 340 -21.61 1.41 19.48
C LYS A 340 -22.69 1.75 18.44
N ASN A 341 -22.30 1.96 17.19
CA ASN A 341 -23.20 2.37 16.10
C ASN A 341 -23.75 1.18 15.31
N SER A 342 -23.47 -0.05 15.70
CA SER A 342 -23.93 -1.24 15.02
C SER A 342 -25.40 -1.47 15.29
N GLY A 343 -26.21 -1.45 14.23
CA GLY A 343 -27.61 -1.81 14.29
C GLY A 343 -27.81 -3.34 14.23
N ARG A 344 -29.08 -3.78 14.39
CA ARG A 344 -29.43 -5.21 14.25
C ARG A 344 -29.00 -5.81 12.92
N ALA A 345 -29.03 -5.01 11.83
CA ALA A 345 -28.65 -5.46 10.50
C ALA A 345 -27.16 -5.83 10.41
N ASN A 346 -26.25 -5.03 11.03
CA ASN A 346 -24.81 -5.35 11.07
C ASN A 346 -24.58 -6.68 11.79
N ILE A 347 -25.26 -6.87 12.92
CA ILE A 347 -25.10 -8.07 13.74
C ILE A 347 -25.68 -9.28 13.02
N ALA A 348 -26.86 -9.15 12.41
CA ALA A 348 -27.46 -10.21 11.63
C ALA A 348 -26.55 -10.67 10.47
N LYS A 349 -25.91 -9.74 9.76
CA LYS A 349 -24.95 -10.06 8.70
C LYS A 349 -23.73 -10.82 9.21
N ASN A 350 -23.12 -10.37 10.30
CA ASN A 350 -22.00 -11.07 10.92
C ASN A 350 -22.41 -12.47 11.45
N LEU A 351 -23.61 -12.61 12.00
CA LEU A 351 -24.13 -13.91 12.46
C LEU A 351 -24.37 -14.87 11.28
N GLU A 352 -24.95 -14.36 10.18
CA GLU A 352 -25.16 -15.11 8.93
C GLU A 352 -23.84 -15.65 8.38
N GLU A 353 -22.80 -14.82 8.32
CA GLU A 353 -21.46 -15.22 7.85
C GLU A 353 -20.80 -16.29 8.75
N LEU A 354 -21.10 -16.27 10.04
CA LEU A 354 -20.64 -17.28 11.01
C LEU A 354 -21.54 -18.52 11.07
N GLY A 355 -22.64 -18.55 10.34
CA GLY A 355 -23.61 -19.65 10.41
C GLY A 355 -24.33 -19.75 11.75
N LEU A 356 -24.52 -18.63 12.46
CA LEU A 356 -25.16 -18.56 13.77
C LEU A 356 -26.62 -18.06 13.62
N ASP A 357 -27.57 -18.93 13.84
CA ASP A 357 -28.99 -18.60 13.81
C ASP A 357 -29.48 -18.22 15.22
N LEU A 358 -29.89 -16.96 15.40
CA LEU A 358 -30.43 -16.45 16.65
C LEU A 358 -31.90 -15.99 16.47
N THR A 359 -32.70 -16.17 17.51
CA THR A 359 -34.05 -15.58 17.54
C THR A 359 -33.96 -14.04 17.60
N PRO A 360 -35.04 -13.31 17.21
CA PRO A 360 -35.04 -11.85 17.28
C PRO A 360 -34.73 -11.29 18.68
N GLU A 361 -35.19 -11.97 19.75
CA GLU A 361 -34.91 -11.58 21.13
C GLU A 361 -33.43 -11.82 21.51
N GLN A 362 -32.87 -12.96 21.10
CA GLN A 362 -31.46 -13.26 21.29
C GLN A 362 -30.56 -12.26 20.56
N THR A 363 -30.89 -11.96 19.30
CA THR A 363 -30.17 -10.94 18.51
C THR A 363 -30.25 -9.58 19.20
N ARG A 364 -31.39 -9.20 19.77
CA ARG A 364 -31.54 -7.95 20.52
C ARG A 364 -30.58 -7.88 21.72
N ARG A 365 -30.48 -8.95 22.50
CA ARG A 365 -29.59 -9.03 23.69
C ARG A 365 -28.11 -8.96 23.29
N VAL A 366 -27.73 -9.67 22.23
CA VAL A 366 -26.35 -9.61 21.68
C VAL A 366 -26.05 -8.21 21.16
N THR A 367 -26.99 -7.58 20.45
CA THR A 367 -26.84 -6.18 20.00
C THR A 367 -26.60 -5.22 21.15
N GLN A 368 -27.40 -5.33 22.20
CA GLN A 368 -27.25 -4.50 23.41
C GLN A 368 -25.85 -4.68 24.02
N ARG A 369 -25.39 -5.92 24.18
CA ARG A 369 -24.05 -6.21 24.75
C ARG A 369 -22.92 -5.63 23.90
N ILE A 370 -22.99 -5.74 22.58
CA ILE A 370 -22.01 -5.16 21.66
C ILE A 370 -21.99 -3.62 21.78
N THR A 371 -23.17 -3.00 21.89
CA THR A 371 -23.27 -1.55 22.09
C THR A 371 -22.62 -1.11 23.40
N GLU A 372 -22.88 -1.84 24.50
CA GLU A 372 -22.27 -1.58 25.80
C GLU A 372 -20.74 -1.70 25.79
N LEU A 373 -20.19 -2.69 25.06
CA LEU A 373 -18.75 -2.84 24.84
C LEU A 373 -18.21 -1.64 24.02
N GLY A 374 -18.89 -1.26 22.97
CA GLY A 374 -18.53 -0.09 22.15
C GLY A 374 -18.59 1.24 22.91
N ASP A 375 -19.53 1.42 23.85
CA ASP A 375 -19.60 2.59 24.74
C ASP A 375 -18.38 2.68 25.68
N LYS A 376 -17.80 1.53 26.02
CA LYS A 376 -16.55 1.44 26.78
C LYS A 376 -15.30 1.57 25.91
N LYS A 377 -15.46 1.96 24.63
CA LYS A 377 -14.39 2.00 23.62
C LYS A 377 -13.71 0.65 23.35
N GLU A 378 -14.37 -0.45 23.69
CA GLU A 378 -13.91 -1.77 23.29
C GLU A 378 -14.26 -1.98 21.82
N ILE A 379 -13.27 -2.40 21.02
CA ILE A 379 -13.50 -2.78 19.62
C ILE A 379 -13.93 -4.24 19.61
N VAL A 380 -15.10 -4.52 19.10
CA VAL A 380 -15.61 -5.87 18.91
C VAL A 380 -15.33 -6.29 17.48
N THR A 381 -14.76 -7.47 17.29
CA THR A 381 -14.51 -8.08 15.98
C THR A 381 -15.52 -9.19 15.70
N GLN A 382 -15.61 -9.65 14.45
CA GLN A 382 -16.42 -10.80 14.09
C GLN A 382 -15.98 -12.07 14.86
N ASP A 383 -14.68 -12.21 15.13
CA ASP A 383 -14.13 -13.34 15.90
C ASP A 383 -14.54 -13.31 17.39
N ASP A 384 -14.89 -12.16 17.94
CA ASP A 384 -15.41 -12.03 19.31
C ASP A 384 -16.90 -12.44 19.41
N LEU A 385 -17.63 -12.42 18.29
CA LEU A 385 -19.10 -12.59 18.27
C LEU A 385 -19.59 -13.93 18.84
N PRO A 386 -19.00 -15.10 18.53
CA PRO A 386 -19.41 -16.38 19.12
C PRO A 386 -19.33 -16.39 20.64
N TYR A 387 -18.29 -15.74 21.20
CA TYR A 387 -18.12 -15.65 22.67
C TYR A 387 -19.15 -14.72 23.31
N ILE A 388 -19.41 -13.57 22.67
CA ILE A 388 -20.46 -12.64 23.13
C ILE A 388 -21.82 -13.32 23.09
N VAL A 389 -22.11 -14.08 22.03
CA VAL A 389 -23.35 -14.85 21.90
C VAL A 389 -23.47 -15.87 23.02
N SER A 390 -22.42 -16.66 23.24
CA SER A 390 -22.39 -17.66 24.31
C SER A 390 -22.59 -17.04 25.71
N ASP A 391 -21.87 -15.95 26.02
CA ASP A 391 -21.96 -15.24 27.30
C ASP A 391 -23.39 -14.69 27.52
N VAL A 392 -23.96 -14.03 26.52
CA VAL A 392 -25.28 -13.40 26.60
C VAL A 392 -26.43 -14.41 26.70
N LEU A 393 -26.33 -15.52 26.00
CA LEU A 393 -27.42 -16.47 25.90
C LEU A 393 -27.38 -17.56 26.96
N LYS A 394 -26.25 -17.77 27.64
CA LYS A 394 -26.05 -18.87 28.60
C LYS A 394 -26.48 -20.23 28.03
N HIS A 395 -26.37 -20.37 26.70
CA HIS A 395 -26.74 -21.57 25.98
C HIS A 395 -25.51 -22.12 25.27
N GLY A 396 -25.10 -23.33 25.73
CA GLY A 396 -24.04 -24.11 25.13
C GLY A 396 -22.69 -23.41 25.29
N GLU A 397 -21.97 -23.90 26.25
CA GLU A 397 -20.60 -23.57 26.58
C GLU A 397 -19.76 -23.49 25.30
N THR A 398 -19.38 -22.27 24.83
CA THR A 398 -18.01 -22.14 24.41
C THR A 398 -17.21 -22.33 25.69
N GLU A 399 -16.92 -23.60 26.01
CA GLU A 399 -16.11 -23.94 27.16
C GLU A 399 -14.83 -23.11 27.05
N GLU A 400 -14.50 -22.37 28.09
CA GLU A 400 -13.18 -21.82 28.23
C GLU A 400 -12.22 -23.00 28.37
N ARG A 401 -11.84 -23.55 27.20
CA ARG A 401 -11.07 -24.80 27.08
C ARG A 401 -9.64 -24.61 27.49
N VAL A 402 -9.14 -23.37 27.37
CA VAL A 402 -7.78 -22.99 27.77
C VAL A 402 -7.86 -21.90 28.80
N LYS A 403 -7.43 -22.23 30.02
CA LYS A 403 -7.37 -21.29 31.13
C LYS A 403 -5.92 -21.07 31.54
N LEU A 404 -5.56 -19.81 31.78
CA LEU A 404 -4.30 -19.46 32.41
C LEU A 404 -4.45 -19.69 33.93
N VAL A 405 -3.67 -20.62 34.44
CA VAL A 405 -3.68 -20.91 35.89
C VAL A 405 -2.70 -19.99 36.63
N SER A 406 -1.47 -19.92 36.11
CA SER A 406 -0.44 -19.01 36.63
C SER A 406 0.67 -18.83 35.62
N TYR A 407 1.40 -17.72 35.70
CA TYR A 407 2.63 -17.54 34.98
C TYR A 407 3.62 -16.67 35.73
N VAL A 408 4.88 -16.82 35.40
CA VAL A 408 5.97 -15.93 35.79
C VAL A 408 6.75 -15.58 34.56
N VAL A 409 7.02 -14.28 34.35
CA VAL A 409 7.92 -13.78 33.32
C VAL A 409 9.01 -12.99 34.02
N SER A 410 10.26 -13.31 33.76
CA SER A 410 11.42 -12.65 34.35
C SER A 410 12.32 -12.05 33.31
N THR A 411 12.81 -10.84 33.58
CA THR A 411 13.81 -10.15 32.75
C THR A 411 14.89 -9.60 33.68
N ALA A 412 16.15 -9.82 33.34
CA ALA A 412 17.28 -9.25 34.01
C ALA A 412 18.32 -8.78 32.99
N TYR A 413 19.05 -7.72 33.35
CA TYR A 413 20.11 -7.21 32.47
C TYR A 413 21.18 -8.28 32.24
N GLY A 414 21.53 -8.50 30.98
CA GLY A 414 22.56 -9.47 30.58
C GLY A 414 22.09 -10.93 30.53
N LEU A 415 20.81 -11.22 30.83
CA LEU A 415 20.24 -12.56 30.75
C LEU A 415 19.11 -12.61 29.74
N LYS A 416 18.90 -13.77 29.12
CA LYS A 416 17.70 -13.98 28.27
C LYS A 416 16.44 -13.99 29.15
N PRO A 417 15.36 -13.30 28.74
CA PRO A 417 14.07 -13.40 29.39
C PRO A 417 13.60 -14.83 29.52
N GLY A 418 13.04 -15.17 30.67
CA GLY A 418 12.47 -16.48 30.96
C GLY A 418 10.98 -16.38 31.27
N ALA A 419 10.22 -17.40 30.91
CA ALA A 419 8.82 -17.56 31.29
C ALA A 419 8.57 -18.97 31.81
N ASN A 420 7.75 -19.07 32.87
CA ASN A 420 7.13 -20.31 33.31
C ASN A 420 5.62 -20.14 33.27
N VAL A 421 4.90 -21.04 32.61
CA VAL A 421 3.47 -20.92 32.41
C VAL A 421 2.77 -22.22 32.79
N LYS A 422 1.69 -22.09 33.58
CA LYS A 422 0.79 -23.19 33.93
C LYS A 422 -0.58 -22.89 33.34
N VAL A 423 -1.08 -23.82 32.52
CA VAL A 423 -2.37 -23.71 31.84
C VAL A 423 -3.22 -24.94 32.08
N GLU A 424 -4.52 -24.74 32.05
CA GLU A 424 -5.49 -25.84 31.99
C GLU A 424 -6.06 -25.90 30.56
N ILE A 425 -5.94 -27.06 29.91
CA ILE A 425 -6.45 -27.29 28.55
C ILE A 425 -7.38 -28.52 28.60
N ASN A 426 -8.64 -28.31 28.25
CA ASN A 426 -9.68 -29.36 28.31
C ASN A 426 -9.72 -30.08 29.68
N GLY A 427 -9.65 -29.33 30.78
CA GLY A 427 -9.69 -29.83 32.16
C GLY A 427 -8.40 -30.47 32.65
N LYS A 428 -7.34 -30.53 31.84
CA LYS A 428 -6.02 -31.05 32.22
C LYS A 428 -5.01 -29.91 32.41
N GLN A 429 -4.22 -29.97 33.47
CA GLN A 429 -3.18 -28.96 33.74
C GLN A 429 -1.84 -29.37 33.10
N TYR A 430 -1.18 -28.38 32.51
CA TYR A 430 0.15 -28.51 31.92
C TYR A 430 1.01 -27.33 32.39
N GLU A 431 2.30 -27.60 32.57
CA GLU A 431 3.28 -26.59 32.96
C GLU A 431 4.55 -26.72 32.12
N ALA A 432 5.10 -25.59 31.70
CA ALA A 432 6.36 -25.53 31.00
C ALA A 432 7.06 -24.19 31.19
N GLY A 433 8.40 -24.23 31.10
CA GLY A 433 9.25 -23.05 31.08
C GLY A 433 10.02 -22.97 29.79
N ALA A 434 10.32 -21.75 29.35
CA ALA A 434 11.17 -21.46 28.21
C ALA A 434 11.91 -20.15 28.37
N THR A 435 12.98 -19.95 27.59
CA THR A 435 13.68 -18.68 27.43
C THR A 435 13.44 -18.12 26.03
N GLY A 436 13.39 -16.80 25.91
CA GLY A 436 13.12 -16.11 24.65
C GLY A 436 14.01 -14.88 24.45
N ASP A 437 13.86 -14.23 23.31
CA ASP A 437 14.55 -12.98 23.02
C ASP A 437 13.81 -11.76 23.62
N GLY A 438 12.55 -11.97 24.04
CA GLY A 438 11.70 -11.06 24.81
C GLY A 438 10.80 -11.82 25.77
N GLN A 439 10.15 -11.11 26.72
CA GLN A 439 9.24 -11.69 27.70
C GLN A 439 8.10 -12.48 27.05
N TYR A 440 7.44 -11.86 26.09
CA TYR A 440 6.33 -12.48 25.36
C TYR A 440 6.79 -13.66 24.51
N ASP A 441 7.96 -13.60 23.86
CA ASP A 441 8.54 -14.71 23.11
C ASP A 441 8.85 -15.92 24.03
N ALA A 442 9.37 -15.69 25.22
CA ALA A 442 9.59 -16.74 26.20
C ALA A 442 8.28 -17.45 26.58
N LEU A 443 7.22 -16.69 26.85
CA LEU A 443 5.90 -17.23 27.18
C LEU A 443 5.29 -18.03 26.01
N VAL A 444 5.34 -17.50 24.79
CA VAL A 444 4.83 -18.19 23.58
C VAL A 444 5.62 -19.48 23.32
N LYS A 445 6.94 -19.48 23.55
CA LYS A 445 7.78 -20.69 23.44
C LYS A 445 7.38 -21.76 24.45
N ALA A 446 7.06 -21.36 25.70
CA ALA A 446 6.57 -22.29 26.72
C ALA A 446 5.21 -22.88 26.35
N LEU A 447 4.25 -22.07 25.87
CA LEU A 447 2.96 -22.54 25.35
C LEU A 447 3.15 -23.48 24.14
N ARG A 448 3.99 -23.09 23.19
CA ARG A 448 4.30 -23.93 22.00
C ARG A 448 4.89 -25.27 22.40
N PHE A 449 5.74 -25.31 23.43
CA PHE A 449 6.27 -26.54 23.98
C PHE A 449 5.16 -27.44 24.54
N ILE A 450 4.20 -26.87 25.29
CA ILE A 450 3.03 -27.62 25.82
C ILE A 450 2.25 -28.24 24.68
N TYR A 451 1.88 -27.45 23.66
CA TYR A 451 1.11 -27.93 22.51
C TYR A 451 1.83 -29.04 21.75
N ARG A 452 3.12 -28.85 21.48
CA ARG A 452 3.93 -29.84 20.73
C ARG A 452 4.16 -31.14 21.52
N LYS A 453 4.58 -31.00 22.78
CA LYS A 453 5.02 -32.15 23.59
C LYS A 453 3.87 -32.97 24.17
N TYR A 454 2.85 -32.30 24.71
CA TYR A 454 1.78 -32.96 25.45
C TYR A 454 0.52 -33.19 24.63
N LEU A 455 0.25 -32.33 23.64
CA LEU A 455 -0.95 -32.42 22.82
C LEU A 455 -0.69 -32.95 21.41
N GLY A 456 0.59 -33.04 20.98
CA GLY A 456 0.95 -33.48 19.62
C GLY A 456 0.46 -32.56 18.50
N ARG A 457 0.24 -31.28 18.81
CA ARG A 457 -0.37 -30.31 17.92
C ARG A 457 0.57 -29.17 17.55
N THR A 458 0.35 -28.59 16.36
CA THR A 458 1.08 -27.40 15.92
C THR A 458 0.43 -26.16 16.52
N PHE A 459 1.24 -25.32 17.15
CA PHE A 459 0.81 -24.04 17.70
C PHE A 459 0.68 -23.00 16.55
N PRO A 460 -0.37 -22.18 16.50
CA PRO A 460 -0.50 -21.13 15.49
C PRO A 460 0.71 -20.21 15.42
N ILE A 461 1.04 -19.75 14.20
CA ILE A 461 2.23 -18.93 13.96
C ILE A 461 1.83 -17.46 14.02
N LEU A 462 2.58 -16.66 14.77
CA LEU A 462 2.42 -15.21 14.83
C LEU A 462 2.82 -14.60 13.47
N ALA A 463 1.88 -13.92 12.81
CA ALA A 463 2.08 -13.25 11.53
C ALA A 463 2.32 -11.74 11.71
N ASN A 464 1.62 -11.09 12.68
CA ASN A 464 1.79 -9.67 12.97
C ASN A 464 1.53 -9.39 14.44
N TYR A 465 2.22 -8.38 14.99
CA TYR A 465 2.12 -7.97 16.39
C TYR A 465 2.12 -6.45 16.46
N GLN A 466 1.03 -5.86 16.89
CA GLN A 466 0.85 -4.41 17.00
C GLN A 466 0.51 -4.03 18.43
N VAL A 467 1.16 -3.00 18.94
CA VAL A 467 0.89 -2.41 20.25
C VAL A 467 0.52 -0.95 20.05
N SER A 468 -0.55 -0.53 20.69
CA SER A 468 -0.97 0.87 20.68
C SER A 468 -1.48 1.30 22.06
N ILE A 469 -1.27 2.57 22.38
CA ILE A 469 -1.89 3.21 23.53
C ILE A 469 -3.10 3.98 22.99
N PRO A 470 -4.34 3.60 23.38
CA PRO A 470 -5.52 4.36 22.98
C PRO A 470 -5.42 5.83 23.41
N PRO A 471 -5.95 6.79 22.61
CA PRO A 471 -5.87 8.20 22.95
C PRO A 471 -6.46 8.51 24.32
N GLY A 472 -5.68 9.23 25.15
CA GLY A 472 -6.08 9.58 26.52
C GLY A 472 -4.90 9.62 27.52
N GLY A 473 -3.70 9.38 27.02
CA GLY A 473 -2.36 9.34 27.62
C GLY A 473 -2.17 9.92 29.02
N ARG A 474 -2.39 9.09 30.03
CA ARG A 474 -1.80 9.21 31.36
C ARG A 474 -0.85 8.02 31.57
N THR A 475 -0.01 8.06 32.59
CA THR A 475 0.92 6.96 32.93
C THR A 475 0.21 5.65 33.30
N ASP A 476 -1.10 5.70 33.51
CA ASP A 476 -2.03 4.58 33.80
C ASP A 476 -2.86 4.19 32.55
N ALA A 477 -2.45 4.62 31.35
CA ALA A 477 -3.15 4.31 30.13
C ALA A 477 -3.13 2.81 29.84
N LEU A 478 -4.28 2.29 29.42
CA LEU A 478 -4.38 0.92 28.95
C LEU A 478 -3.59 0.75 27.65
N VAL A 479 -2.87 -0.35 27.56
CA VAL A 479 -2.16 -0.78 26.36
C VAL A 479 -3.02 -1.78 25.60
N GLN A 480 -3.20 -1.55 24.31
CA GLN A 480 -3.85 -2.47 23.42
C GLN A 480 -2.82 -3.26 22.62
N THR A 481 -2.91 -4.59 22.68
CA THR A 481 -2.12 -5.48 21.82
C THR A 481 -3.04 -6.21 20.85
N ILE A 482 -2.72 -6.13 19.56
CA ILE A 482 -3.40 -6.84 18.48
C ILE A 482 -2.42 -7.83 17.87
N ILE A 483 -2.79 -9.10 17.79
CA ILE A 483 -1.95 -10.17 17.25
C ILE A 483 -2.70 -10.85 16.11
N THR A 484 -2.02 -11.00 14.96
CA THR A 484 -2.52 -11.77 13.82
C THR A 484 -1.79 -13.12 13.79
N TRP A 485 -2.55 -14.20 13.65
CA TRP A 485 -2.08 -15.58 13.69
C TRP A 485 -2.35 -16.30 12.38
N HIS A 486 -1.39 -17.11 11.91
CA HIS A 486 -1.63 -18.11 10.87
C HIS A 486 -2.14 -19.40 11.51
N MET A 487 -3.36 -19.82 11.15
CA MET A 487 -4.09 -20.97 11.75
C MET A 487 -3.90 -22.27 10.95
N GLY A 488 -2.75 -22.54 10.37
CA GLY A 488 -2.40 -23.82 9.75
C GLY A 488 -3.15 -24.20 8.44
N ASN A 489 -4.27 -23.58 8.15
CA ASN A 489 -5.12 -23.79 6.96
C ASN A 489 -5.08 -22.60 5.98
N GLY A 490 -4.09 -21.74 6.10
CA GLY A 490 -4.00 -20.48 5.33
C GLY A 490 -4.90 -19.35 5.84
N ARG A 491 -5.73 -19.59 6.86
CA ARG A 491 -6.58 -18.58 7.49
C ARG A 491 -5.77 -17.71 8.43
N LEU A 492 -6.02 -16.41 8.39
CA LEU A 492 -5.54 -15.45 9.38
C LEU A 492 -6.61 -15.22 10.45
N LEU A 493 -6.23 -15.34 11.71
CA LEU A 493 -7.04 -14.99 12.87
C LEU A 493 -6.43 -13.78 13.56
N ARG A 494 -7.23 -12.78 13.87
CA ARG A 494 -6.80 -11.57 14.57
C ARG A 494 -7.42 -11.53 15.96
N THR A 495 -6.59 -11.48 16.99
CA THR A 495 -7.03 -11.40 18.38
C THR A 495 -6.47 -10.18 19.08
N ARG A 496 -7.13 -9.76 20.15
CA ARG A 496 -6.83 -8.53 20.84
C ARG A 496 -6.92 -8.70 22.35
N GLY A 497 -5.97 -8.06 23.05
CA GLY A 497 -6.00 -7.89 24.48
C GLY A 497 -5.84 -6.43 24.89
N LEU A 498 -6.40 -6.07 26.03
CA LEU A 498 -6.32 -4.75 26.64
C LEU A 498 -5.93 -4.90 28.10
N ASP A 499 -4.85 -4.24 28.52
CA ASP A 499 -4.39 -4.20 29.90
C ASP A 499 -3.52 -2.97 30.15
N ALA A 500 -3.24 -2.65 31.41
CA ALA A 500 -2.26 -1.63 31.78
C ALA A 500 -0.81 -2.09 31.49
N ASP A 501 -0.57 -3.41 31.50
CA ASP A 501 0.71 -4.03 31.16
C ASP A 501 0.66 -4.58 29.73
N GLN A 502 1.68 -4.26 28.93
CA GLN A 502 1.79 -4.70 27.54
C GLN A 502 1.83 -6.24 27.42
N THR A 503 2.54 -6.90 28.33
CA THR A 503 2.68 -8.37 28.32
C THR A 503 1.35 -9.03 28.67
N GLU A 504 0.63 -8.50 29.66
CA GLU A 504 -0.71 -8.95 30.02
C GLU A 504 -1.70 -8.77 28.85
N ALA A 505 -1.67 -7.62 28.17
CA ALA A 505 -2.49 -7.40 26.99
C ALA A 505 -2.21 -8.45 25.89
N ALA A 506 -0.93 -8.77 25.66
CA ALA A 506 -0.53 -9.80 24.70
C ALA A 506 -0.95 -11.21 25.13
N ILE A 507 -0.87 -11.52 26.44
CA ILE A 507 -1.33 -12.79 27.00
C ILE A 507 -2.84 -12.95 26.80
N LYS A 508 -3.63 -11.92 27.09
CA LYS A 508 -5.08 -11.93 26.87
C LYS A 508 -5.43 -12.18 25.39
N ALA A 509 -4.73 -11.54 24.46
CA ALA A 509 -4.90 -11.80 23.02
C ALA A 509 -4.56 -13.24 22.66
N THR A 510 -3.49 -13.80 23.23
CA THR A 510 -3.05 -15.17 22.98
C THR A 510 -4.04 -16.19 23.49
N PHE A 511 -4.57 -16.03 24.71
CA PHE A 511 -5.55 -16.96 25.29
C PHE A 511 -6.90 -16.92 24.57
N LYS A 512 -7.31 -15.78 24.02
CA LYS A 512 -8.45 -15.71 23.09
C LYS A 512 -8.20 -16.61 21.87
N MET A 513 -7.03 -16.48 21.23
CA MET A 513 -6.66 -17.33 20.07
C MET A 513 -6.68 -18.81 20.45
N LEU A 514 -6.10 -19.18 21.58
CA LEU A 514 -6.04 -20.59 22.01
C LEU A 514 -7.43 -21.18 22.25
N ASN A 515 -8.35 -20.42 22.82
CA ASN A 515 -9.74 -20.86 23.02
C ASN A 515 -10.47 -21.06 21.69
N ILE A 516 -10.27 -20.14 20.72
CA ILE A 516 -10.81 -20.30 19.35
C ILE A 516 -10.23 -21.57 18.71
N PHE A 517 -8.93 -21.75 18.79
CA PHE A 517 -8.23 -22.89 18.20
C PHE A 517 -8.72 -24.23 18.78
N GLU A 518 -8.85 -24.35 20.12
CA GLU A 518 -9.31 -25.57 20.77
C GLU A 518 -10.78 -25.89 20.50
N ASN A 519 -11.64 -24.89 20.38
CA ASN A 519 -13.03 -25.12 20.03
C ASN A 519 -13.19 -25.61 18.59
N GLU A 520 -12.43 -25.05 17.63
CA GLU A 520 -12.43 -25.50 16.23
C GLU A 520 -11.92 -26.96 16.09
N GLU A 521 -10.85 -27.31 16.79
CA GLU A 521 -10.29 -28.68 16.73
C GLU A 521 -11.26 -29.73 17.33
N THR A 522 -11.95 -29.37 18.39
CA THR A 522 -12.95 -30.27 18.98
C THR A 522 -14.17 -30.48 18.06
N THR A 523 -14.59 -29.44 17.37
CA THR A 523 -15.69 -29.52 16.39
C THR A 523 -15.30 -30.42 15.21
N LYS A 524 -14.05 -30.30 14.70
CA LYS A 524 -13.54 -31.18 13.65
C LYS A 524 -13.48 -32.64 14.07
N GLN A 525 -13.07 -32.92 15.31
CA GLN A 525 -13.02 -34.29 15.83
C GLN A 525 -14.41 -34.91 15.92
N ARG A 526 -15.40 -34.16 16.42
CA ARG A 526 -16.80 -34.62 16.47
C ARG A 526 -17.41 -34.91 15.09
N ASN A 527 -17.07 -34.08 14.09
CA ASN A 527 -17.56 -34.29 12.72
C ASN A 527 -16.88 -35.45 11.99
N ASN A 528 -15.67 -35.85 12.41
CA ASN A 528 -14.96 -37.01 11.86
C ASN A 528 -15.36 -38.34 12.55
N GLU A 529 -16.03 -38.28 13.68
CA GLU A 529 -16.54 -39.45 14.43
C GLU A 529 -18.02 -39.77 14.10
N GLN A 530 -18.70 -38.90 13.37
CA GLN A 530 -20.02 -39.12 12.77
C GLN A 530 -19.89 -39.54 11.30
#